data_3125d01039d0be1cb90e9a7b50de0266
#
_entry.id   3125d01039d0be1cb90e9a7b50de0266
#
_cell.length_a   1.000
_cell.length_b   1.000
_cell.length_c   1.000
_cell.angle_alpha   90.00
_cell.angle_beta   90.00
_cell.angle_gamma   90.00
#
_symmetry.space_group_name_H-M   'P 1'
#
loop_
_entity.id
_entity.type
_entity.pdbx_description
1 polymer ?
#
loop_
_entity_poly.entity_id
_entity_poly.type
_entity_poly.pdbx_seq_one_letter_code
_entity_poly.pdbx_strand_id
1 'polypeptide(L)'
;MSEDVFPAGFFARDDESPDRRFYGPPRLVTHIDDGAIAAVSDLYAELGVDGSAGEPRRVLDLMSSWVSHLATAPSELVVLGMNASELEANPQATNRVVRDLNLDPTLPFDDASFDAVLCCVSVDYLVHPVEVLREAARVLRPGAPVVLTFSNRCFPSKAIAGWLYADDEGRCAIAATYVRLAGGFDEPEVSLRTPAGRYRGDPLYAVVARRTG
;
A
#
# COMPACT_ATOMS: atom_id res chain seq x y z
N MET A 1 21.25 0.36 8.81
CA MET A 1 21.06 1.81 9.14
C MET A 1 19.59 2.21 9.32
N SER A 2 18.61 1.34 9.04
CA SER A 2 17.18 1.62 9.34
C SER A 2 16.78 1.34 10.81
N GLU A 3 17.51 0.48 11.51
CA GLU A 3 17.22 0.10 12.90
C GLU A 3 17.42 1.23 13.93
N ASP A 4 18.23 2.25 13.61
CA ASP A 4 18.49 3.36 14.54
C ASP A 4 17.39 4.45 14.54
N VAL A 5 16.47 4.43 13.58
CA VAL A 5 15.42 5.46 13.46
C VAL A 5 14.16 5.07 14.25
N PHE A 6 13.87 3.78 14.34
CA PHE A 6 12.70 3.28 15.06
C PHE A 6 13.10 2.65 16.40
N PRO A 7 12.35 2.90 17.47
CA PRO A 7 12.68 2.34 18.78
C PRO A 7 12.56 0.80 18.78
N ALA A 8 13.25 0.17 19.71
CA ALA A 8 13.15 -1.28 19.89
C ALA A 8 11.70 -1.72 20.07
N GLY A 9 11.28 -2.80 19.38
CA GLY A 9 9.91 -3.31 19.40
C GLY A 9 8.92 -2.55 18.53
N PHE A 10 9.34 -1.53 17.77
CA PHE A 10 8.46 -0.75 16.90
C PHE A 10 7.70 -1.62 15.89
N PHE A 11 8.38 -2.61 15.30
CA PHE A 11 7.81 -3.56 14.33
C PHE A 11 7.25 -4.84 14.96
N ALA A 12 7.24 -4.95 16.29
CA ALA A 12 6.62 -6.09 16.97
C ALA A 12 5.09 -6.08 16.78
N ARG A 13 4.48 -7.26 16.75
CA ARG A 13 3.03 -7.45 16.59
C ARG A 13 2.49 -8.30 17.74
N ASP A 14 1.22 -8.16 18.06
CA ASP A 14 0.57 -8.99 19.07
C ASP A 14 0.53 -10.47 18.66
N ASP A 15 0.33 -10.73 17.34
CA ASP A 15 0.39 -12.07 16.77
C ASP A 15 1.59 -12.20 15.83
N GLU A 16 2.68 -12.75 16.37
CA GLU A 16 3.90 -13.10 15.63
C GLU A 16 3.83 -14.46 14.91
N SER A 17 2.68 -15.14 14.93
CA SER A 17 2.52 -16.38 14.17
C SER A 17 2.62 -16.10 12.66
N PRO A 18 3.06 -17.09 11.86
CA PRO A 18 3.19 -16.93 10.42
C PRO A 18 1.94 -16.34 9.77
N ASP A 19 2.10 -15.29 8.98
CA ASP A 19 1.02 -14.49 8.39
C ASP A 19 0.06 -15.33 7.53
N ARG A 20 0.54 -16.40 6.90
CA ARG A 20 -0.29 -17.38 6.17
C ARG A 20 -1.40 -18.01 7.02
N ARG A 21 -1.25 -18.05 8.36
CA ARG A 21 -2.32 -18.56 9.25
C ARG A 21 -3.46 -17.57 9.37
N PHE A 22 -3.12 -16.30 9.45
CA PHE A 22 -4.10 -15.22 9.57
C PHE A 22 -4.75 -14.89 8.23
N TYR A 23 -3.95 -14.72 7.16
CA TYR A 23 -4.44 -14.33 5.84
C TYR A 23 -4.85 -15.53 4.95
N GLY A 24 -4.67 -16.77 5.37
CA GLY A 24 -5.05 -17.97 4.61
C GLY A 24 -6.55 -18.10 4.34
N PRO A 25 -7.45 -17.90 5.32
CA PRO A 25 -8.90 -17.87 5.05
C PRO A 25 -9.27 -16.64 4.24
N PRO A 26 -9.91 -16.78 3.05
CA PRO A 26 -10.26 -15.65 2.19
C PRO A 26 -11.30 -14.74 2.85
N ARG A 27 -11.13 -13.42 2.68
CA ARG A 27 -12.03 -12.38 3.18
C ARG A 27 -12.46 -11.48 2.03
N LEU A 28 -13.58 -11.79 1.40
CA LEU A 28 -14.14 -11.00 0.30
C LEU A 28 -15.03 -9.87 0.87
N VAL A 29 -14.43 -9.01 1.69
CA VAL A 29 -15.08 -7.86 2.32
C VAL A 29 -14.20 -6.62 2.17
N THR A 30 -14.80 -5.44 2.13
CA THR A 30 -14.06 -4.18 2.17
C THR A 30 -13.69 -3.87 3.64
N HIS A 31 -12.52 -3.30 3.85
CA HIS A 31 -12.00 -3.00 5.19
C HIS A 31 -12.15 -1.52 5.58
N ILE A 32 -12.58 -0.70 4.62
CA ILE A 32 -12.90 0.72 4.76
C ILE A 32 -14.29 0.98 4.18
N ASP A 33 -14.94 2.07 4.59
CA ASP A 33 -16.27 2.43 4.14
C ASP A 33 -16.30 2.97 2.70
N ASP A 34 -17.51 3.15 2.16
CA ASP A 34 -17.71 3.62 0.78
C ASP A 34 -17.12 5.02 0.54
N GLY A 35 -17.11 5.87 1.58
CA GLY A 35 -16.54 7.22 1.48
C GLY A 35 -15.02 7.18 1.33
N ALA A 36 -14.36 6.33 2.10
CA ALA A 36 -12.92 6.11 1.98
C ALA A 36 -12.56 5.40 0.66
N ILE A 37 -13.38 4.44 0.21
CA ILE A 37 -13.22 3.78 -1.10
C ILE A 37 -13.30 4.79 -2.24
N ALA A 38 -14.30 5.68 -2.22
CA ALA A 38 -14.43 6.74 -3.22
C ALA A 38 -13.19 7.66 -3.22
N ALA A 39 -12.69 8.04 -2.04
CA ALA A 39 -11.49 8.87 -1.92
C ALA A 39 -10.21 8.19 -2.45
N VAL A 40 -10.08 6.85 -2.31
CA VAL A 40 -9.01 6.07 -2.95
C VAL A 40 -9.13 6.15 -4.47
N SER A 41 -10.34 5.88 -5.01
CA SER A 41 -10.58 5.89 -6.46
C SER A 41 -10.32 7.27 -7.07
N ASP A 42 -10.77 8.34 -6.41
CA ASP A 42 -10.54 9.73 -6.85
C ASP A 42 -9.05 10.07 -6.86
N LEU A 43 -8.30 9.68 -5.82
CA LEU A 43 -6.85 9.88 -5.77
C LEU A 43 -6.14 9.16 -6.94
N TYR A 44 -6.51 7.92 -7.23
CA TYR A 44 -5.90 7.17 -8.33
C TYR A 44 -6.18 7.81 -9.69
N ALA A 45 -7.39 8.32 -9.89
CA ALA A 45 -7.76 9.07 -11.10
C ALA A 45 -7.00 10.41 -11.21
N GLU A 46 -6.90 11.19 -10.10
CA GLU A 46 -6.13 12.44 -10.05
C GLU A 46 -4.64 12.23 -10.41
N LEU A 47 -4.06 11.13 -9.94
CA LEU A 47 -2.67 10.78 -10.22
C LEU A 47 -2.48 10.19 -11.63
N GLY A 48 -3.56 9.88 -12.36
CA GLY A 48 -3.53 9.25 -13.67
C GLY A 48 -2.93 7.84 -13.64
N VAL A 49 -3.10 7.12 -12.51
CA VAL A 49 -2.56 5.75 -12.35
C VAL A 49 -3.58 4.67 -12.69
N ASP A 50 -4.85 5.05 -12.80
CA ASP A 50 -5.91 4.19 -13.30
C ASP A 50 -6.02 4.28 -14.85
N GLY A 51 -6.97 3.53 -15.44
CA GLY A 51 -7.20 3.50 -16.88
C GLY A 51 -7.97 4.71 -17.44
N SER A 52 -8.35 5.70 -16.62
CA SER A 52 -9.24 6.81 -17.03
C SER A 52 -8.61 7.74 -18.07
N ALA A 53 -7.29 7.91 -18.05
CA ALA A 53 -6.56 8.75 -19.01
C ALA A 53 -6.45 8.14 -20.43
N GLY A 54 -6.84 6.88 -20.61
CA GLY A 54 -6.82 6.18 -21.90
C GLY A 54 -5.42 5.78 -22.39
N GLU A 55 -4.37 6.09 -21.65
CA GLU A 55 -3.01 5.65 -21.97
C GLU A 55 -2.71 4.30 -21.33
N PRO A 56 -1.92 3.43 -21.99
CA PRO A 56 -1.51 2.17 -21.41
C PRO A 56 -0.71 2.39 -20.13
N ARG A 57 -1.16 1.78 -19.03
CA ARG A 57 -0.48 1.82 -17.72
C ARG A 57 -0.29 0.41 -17.22
N ARG A 58 0.89 0.13 -16.70
CA ARG A 58 1.21 -1.08 -15.95
C ARG A 58 1.34 -0.73 -14.47
N VAL A 59 0.41 -1.19 -13.66
CA VAL A 59 0.27 -0.83 -12.25
C VAL A 59 0.50 -2.07 -11.39
N LEU A 60 1.25 -1.90 -10.30
CA LEU A 60 1.45 -2.92 -9.29
C LEU A 60 0.67 -2.54 -8.03
N ASP A 61 -0.22 -3.42 -7.58
CA ASP A 61 -0.96 -3.31 -6.33
C ASP A 61 -0.36 -4.27 -5.31
N LEU A 62 0.39 -3.72 -4.35
CA LEU A 62 1.08 -4.46 -3.30
C LEU A 62 0.15 -4.78 -2.14
N MET A 63 0.33 -5.96 -1.54
CA MET A 63 -0.48 -6.48 -0.45
C MET A 63 -1.97 -6.47 -0.79
N SER A 64 -2.25 -6.70 -2.06
CA SER A 64 -3.56 -6.67 -2.68
C SER A 64 -4.45 -7.85 -2.25
N SER A 65 -5.72 -7.72 -2.52
CA SER A 65 -6.74 -8.70 -2.24
C SER A 65 -7.72 -8.80 -3.44
N TRP A 66 -8.99 -9.08 -3.17
CA TRP A 66 -10.04 -9.28 -4.16
C TRP A 66 -10.51 -7.98 -4.85
N VAL A 67 -10.03 -6.81 -4.42
CA VAL A 67 -10.39 -5.50 -4.98
C VAL A 67 -9.21 -4.53 -4.87
N SER A 68 -9.01 -3.69 -5.89
CA SER A 68 -7.94 -2.69 -5.94
C SER A 68 -8.46 -1.25 -5.90
N HIS A 69 -9.77 -1.03 -5.78
CA HIS A 69 -10.45 0.26 -5.68
C HIS A 69 -10.14 1.26 -6.81
N LEU A 70 -9.73 0.78 -7.98
CA LEU A 70 -9.56 1.59 -9.19
C LEU A 70 -10.93 1.84 -9.85
N ALA A 71 -11.27 3.09 -10.17
CA ALA A 71 -12.52 3.41 -10.87
C ALA A 71 -12.54 2.80 -12.27
N THR A 72 -11.39 2.84 -12.96
CA THR A 72 -11.17 2.23 -14.27
C THR A 72 -9.92 1.36 -14.21
N ALA A 73 -10.02 0.12 -14.68
CA ALA A 73 -8.87 -0.78 -14.71
C ALA A 73 -7.79 -0.24 -15.68
N PRO A 74 -6.50 -0.21 -15.27
CA PRO A 74 -5.40 0.08 -16.18
C PRO A 74 -5.24 -1.04 -17.22
N SER A 75 -4.44 -0.82 -18.25
CA SER A 75 -4.19 -1.82 -19.28
C SER A 75 -3.55 -3.10 -18.73
N GLU A 76 -2.73 -2.98 -17.69
CA GLU A 76 -2.16 -4.10 -16.95
C GLU A 76 -2.18 -3.79 -15.44
N LEU A 77 -2.94 -4.58 -14.68
CA LEU A 77 -2.93 -4.55 -13.21
C LEU A 77 -2.32 -5.84 -12.70
N VAL A 78 -1.14 -5.73 -12.12
CA VAL A 78 -0.48 -6.83 -11.39
C VAL A 78 -0.84 -6.71 -9.93
N VAL A 79 -1.51 -7.72 -9.37
CA VAL A 79 -1.84 -7.78 -7.94
C VAL A 79 -0.89 -8.74 -7.24
N LEU A 80 -0.26 -8.28 -6.15
CA LEU A 80 0.62 -9.08 -5.33
C LEU A 80 0.08 -9.14 -3.90
N GLY A 81 -0.20 -10.33 -3.40
CA GLY A 81 -0.77 -10.54 -2.07
C GLY A 81 -0.55 -11.95 -1.57
N MET A 82 -1.07 -12.27 -0.39
CA MET A 82 -0.82 -13.57 0.25
C MET A 82 -1.89 -14.62 -0.06
N ASN A 83 -3.11 -14.22 -0.39
CA ASN A 83 -4.24 -15.14 -0.57
C ASN A 83 -4.56 -15.33 -2.05
N ALA A 84 -4.19 -16.49 -2.60
CA ALA A 84 -4.44 -16.81 -4.01
C ALA A 84 -5.92 -16.69 -4.41
N SER A 85 -6.84 -17.12 -3.53
CA SER A 85 -8.28 -17.08 -3.82
C SER A 85 -8.83 -15.66 -3.86
N GLU A 86 -8.31 -14.77 -3.00
CA GLU A 86 -8.67 -13.35 -3.02
C GLU A 86 -8.13 -12.68 -4.30
N LEU A 87 -6.87 -12.92 -4.64
CA LEU A 87 -6.28 -12.37 -5.87
C LEU A 87 -7.01 -12.87 -7.12
N GLU A 88 -7.45 -14.14 -7.14
CA GLU A 88 -8.23 -14.70 -8.25
C GLU A 88 -9.60 -14.03 -8.38
N ALA A 89 -10.20 -13.65 -7.26
CA ALA A 89 -11.47 -12.95 -7.22
C ALA A 89 -11.40 -11.47 -7.64
N ASN A 90 -10.19 -10.89 -7.81
CA ASN A 90 -10.03 -9.50 -8.22
C ASN A 90 -10.36 -9.35 -9.73
N PRO A 91 -11.48 -8.68 -10.08
CA PRO A 91 -11.96 -8.63 -11.46
C PRO A 91 -11.11 -7.72 -12.37
N GLN A 92 -10.28 -6.84 -11.78
CA GLN A 92 -9.45 -5.91 -12.51
C GLN A 92 -8.02 -6.46 -12.74
N ALA A 93 -7.64 -7.52 -12.02
CA ALA A 93 -6.31 -8.09 -12.10
C ALA A 93 -6.06 -8.79 -13.45
N THR A 94 -5.01 -8.37 -14.14
CA THR A 94 -4.50 -9.05 -15.34
C THR A 94 -3.43 -10.08 -14.99
N ASN A 95 -2.70 -9.87 -13.89
CA ASN A 95 -1.66 -10.78 -13.41
C ASN A 95 -1.68 -10.89 -11.88
N ARG A 96 -1.34 -12.05 -11.35
CA ARG A 96 -1.44 -12.36 -9.92
C ARG A 96 -0.16 -12.99 -9.41
N VAL A 97 0.37 -12.46 -8.30
CA VAL A 97 1.59 -12.97 -7.65
C VAL A 97 1.29 -13.25 -6.19
N VAL A 98 1.42 -14.51 -5.78
CA VAL A 98 1.26 -14.90 -4.38
C VAL A 98 2.61 -14.78 -3.68
N ARG A 99 2.72 -13.84 -2.72
CA ARG A 99 3.97 -13.59 -2.00
C ARG A 99 3.71 -13.00 -0.62
N ASP A 100 4.55 -13.39 0.34
CA ASP A 100 4.61 -12.81 1.68
C ASP A 100 5.79 -11.84 1.76
N LEU A 101 5.52 -10.54 1.75
CA LEU A 101 6.53 -9.48 1.77
C LEU A 101 7.21 -9.33 3.14
N ASN A 102 6.62 -9.90 4.19
CA ASN A 102 7.25 -9.96 5.52
C ASN A 102 8.29 -11.10 5.62
N LEU A 103 8.20 -12.13 4.77
CA LEU A 103 9.21 -13.18 4.66
C LEU A 103 10.29 -12.84 3.63
N ASP A 104 9.89 -12.24 2.53
CA ASP A 104 10.79 -11.86 1.45
C ASP A 104 10.32 -10.54 0.81
N PRO A 105 10.93 -9.41 1.15
CA PRO A 105 10.56 -8.09 0.65
C PRO A 105 10.91 -7.85 -0.83
N THR A 106 11.65 -8.78 -1.47
CA THR A 106 12.07 -8.65 -2.87
C THR A 106 10.88 -8.75 -3.82
N LEU A 107 10.76 -7.86 -4.78
CA LEU A 107 9.72 -7.91 -5.80
C LEU A 107 10.20 -8.68 -7.05
N PRO A 108 9.47 -9.70 -7.53
CA PRO A 108 9.89 -10.55 -8.65
C PRO A 108 9.63 -9.90 -10.01
N PHE A 109 10.07 -8.65 -10.17
CA PHE A 109 9.86 -7.86 -11.36
C PHE A 109 11.15 -7.14 -11.78
N ASP A 110 11.26 -6.82 -13.06
CA ASP A 110 12.39 -6.09 -13.61
C ASP A 110 12.40 -4.63 -13.13
N ASP A 111 13.58 -4.01 -13.16
CA ASP A 111 13.76 -2.59 -12.88
C ASP A 111 12.95 -1.74 -13.85
N ALA A 112 12.40 -0.62 -13.38
CA ALA A 112 11.70 0.38 -14.17
C ALA A 112 10.59 -0.23 -15.08
N SER A 113 9.83 -1.18 -14.55
CA SER A 113 8.81 -1.93 -15.29
C SER A 113 7.37 -1.48 -15.02
N PHE A 114 7.13 -0.64 -13.98
CA PHE A 114 5.80 -0.17 -13.61
C PHE A 114 5.63 1.34 -13.71
N ASP A 115 4.41 1.77 -14.07
CA ASP A 115 3.99 3.16 -14.14
C ASP A 115 3.40 3.68 -12.83
N ALA A 116 3.08 2.79 -11.89
CA ALA A 116 2.70 3.11 -10.51
C ALA A 116 2.83 1.88 -9.61
N VAL A 117 3.09 2.12 -8.32
CA VAL A 117 2.98 1.13 -7.24
C VAL A 117 1.98 1.63 -6.21
N LEU A 118 0.98 0.82 -5.92
CA LEU A 118 -0.09 1.11 -4.96
C LEU A 118 0.06 0.19 -3.74
N CYS A 119 -0.29 0.69 -2.55
CA CYS A 119 -0.47 -0.12 -1.34
C CYS A 119 -1.65 0.47 -0.57
N CYS A 120 -2.81 -0.20 -0.64
CA CYS A 120 -4.05 0.28 -0.06
C CYS A 120 -4.35 -0.42 1.26
N VAL A 121 -4.48 0.37 2.33
CA VAL A 121 -4.83 -0.04 3.72
C VAL A 121 -4.08 -1.28 4.22
N SER A 122 -2.78 -1.36 3.92
CA SER A 122 -1.98 -2.54 4.25
C SER A 122 -0.56 -2.23 4.72
N VAL A 123 -0.07 -0.99 4.61
CA VAL A 123 1.30 -0.61 4.98
C VAL A 123 1.61 -0.83 6.46
N ASP A 124 0.60 -0.81 7.31
CA ASP A 124 0.63 -1.02 8.76
C ASP A 124 0.97 -2.46 9.19
N TYR A 125 0.95 -3.43 8.25
CA TYR A 125 1.29 -4.84 8.50
C TYR A 125 2.71 -5.21 8.09
N LEU A 126 3.44 -4.30 7.44
CA LEU A 126 4.81 -4.56 7.01
C LEU A 126 5.79 -4.48 8.19
N VAL A 127 6.59 -5.52 8.36
CA VAL A 127 7.71 -5.55 9.34
C VAL A 127 9.04 -5.16 8.69
N HIS A 128 9.10 -5.12 7.34
CA HIS A 128 10.23 -4.68 6.54
C HIS A 128 9.81 -3.59 5.52
N PRO A 129 9.11 -2.50 5.95
CA PRO A 129 8.51 -1.53 5.02
C PRO A 129 9.55 -0.79 4.18
N VAL A 130 10.73 -0.51 4.74
CA VAL A 130 11.81 0.21 4.05
C VAL A 130 12.37 -0.62 2.89
N GLU A 131 12.56 -1.91 3.09
CA GLU A 131 13.04 -2.85 2.09
C GLU A 131 12.02 -3.02 0.97
N VAL A 132 10.74 -3.19 1.31
CA VAL A 132 9.64 -3.29 0.33
C VAL A 132 9.54 -2.01 -0.50
N LEU A 133 9.63 -0.83 0.12
CA LEU A 133 9.57 0.44 -0.61
C LEU A 133 10.83 0.72 -1.44
N ARG A 134 12.00 0.22 -1.02
CA ARG A 134 13.21 0.25 -1.87
C ARG A 134 13.03 -0.59 -3.13
N GLU A 135 12.42 -1.75 -3.01
CA GLU A 135 12.04 -2.57 -4.16
C GLU A 135 10.95 -1.89 -5.02
N ALA A 136 9.97 -1.22 -4.39
CA ALA A 136 9.00 -0.40 -5.12
C ALA A 136 9.70 0.70 -5.94
N ALA A 137 10.70 1.39 -5.37
CA ALA A 137 11.50 2.37 -6.12
C ALA A 137 12.25 1.72 -7.28
N ARG A 138 12.82 0.51 -7.10
CA ARG A 138 13.55 -0.21 -8.16
C ARG A 138 12.65 -0.54 -9.35
N VAL A 139 11.46 -1.07 -9.08
CA VAL A 139 10.55 -1.53 -10.15
C VAL A 139 9.78 -0.39 -10.83
N LEU A 140 9.65 0.78 -10.19
CA LEU A 140 9.00 1.95 -10.77
C LEU A 140 9.87 2.57 -11.87
N ARG A 141 9.23 3.11 -12.90
CA ARG A 141 9.87 4.00 -13.89
C ARG A 141 10.20 5.35 -13.26
N PRO A 142 11.26 6.06 -13.72
CA PRO A 142 11.52 7.44 -13.28
C PRO A 142 10.27 8.33 -13.40
N GLY A 143 9.97 9.13 -12.37
CA GLY A 143 8.79 9.99 -12.30
C GLY A 143 7.48 9.27 -11.93
N ALA A 144 7.45 7.94 -11.92
CA ALA A 144 6.26 7.17 -11.55
C ALA A 144 6.00 7.19 -10.03
N PRO A 145 4.74 7.23 -9.59
CA PRO A 145 4.39 7.35 -8.18
C PRO A 145 4.36 6.01 -7.43
N VAL A 146 4.77 6.06 -6.16
CA VAL A 146 4.30 5.13 -5.12
C VAL A 146 3.17 5.81 -4.36
N VAL A 147 2.08 5.09 -4.11
CA VAL A 147 0.89 5.59 -3.43
C VAL A 147 0.55 4.66 -2.27
N LEU A 148 0.74 5.16 -1.05
CA LEU A 148 0.34 4.47 0.18
C LEU A 148 -0.94 5.13 0.67
N THR A 149 -2.03 4.37 0.79
CA THR A 149 -3.27 4.85 1.41
C THR A 149 -3.57 4.04 2.65
N PHE A 150 -4.08 4.69 3.68
CA PHE A 150 -4.43 4.03 4.94
C PHE A 150 -5.51 4.80 5.69
N SER A 151 -6.12 4.11 6.65
CA SER A 151 -7.17 4.61 7.51
C SER A 151 -6.82 4.37 8.97
N ASN A 152 -7.71 4.72 9.88
CA ASN A 152 -7.65 4.32 11.28
C ASN A 152 -8.14 2.87 11.51
N ARG A 153 -8.50 2.15 10.43
CA ARG A 153 -8.95 0.75 10.45
C ARG A 153 -7.76 -0.17 10.21
N CYS A 154 -7.58 -1.15 11.08
CA CYS A 154 -6.57 -2.20 10.92
C CYS A 154 -6.98 -3.49 11.65
N PHE A 155 -6.27 -4.56 11.40
CA PHE A 155 -6.30 -5.78 12.22
C PHE A 155 -5.29 -5.61 13.38
N PRO A 156 -5.73 -5.30 14.62
CA PRO A 156 -4.81 -4.93 15.70
C PRO A 156 -3.77 -6.01 16.01
N SER A 157 -4.13 -7.28 15.86
CA SER A 157 -3.20 -8.39 16.13
C SER A 157 -2.06 -8.49 15.11
N LYS A 158 -2.22 -7.94 13.90
CA LYS A 158 -1.22 -8.00 12.81
C LYS A 158 -0.57 -6.66 12.50
N ALA A 159 -1.16 -5.55 12.92
CA ALA A 159 -0.54 -4.25 12.78
C ALA A 159 0.67 -4.14 13.74
N ILE A 160 1.71 -3.45 13.28
CA ILE A 160 2.92 -3.24 14.09
C ILE A 160 2.64 -2.32 15.28
N ALA A 161 3.36 -2.51 16.38
CA ALA A 161 3.20 -1.74 17.62
C ALA A 161 3.33 -0.23 17.39
N GLY A 162 4.32 0.19 16.59
CA GLY A 162 4.50 1.60 16.24
C GLY A 162 3.27 2.24 15.58
N TRP A 163 2.52 1.48 14.78
CA TRP A 163 1.27 1.94 14.17
C TRP A 163 0.11 2.03 15.15
N LEU A 164 -0.01 1.01 16.03
CA LEU A 164 -1.10 0.95 17.02
C LEU A 164 -1.01 2.05 18.07
N TYR A 165 0.21 2.46 18.46
CA TYR A 165 0.44 3.51 19.45
C TYR A 165 0.43 4.93 18.86
N ALA A 166 0.44 5.06 17.53
CA ALA A 166 0.41 6.34 16.85
C ALA A 166 -1.03 6.83 16.65
N ASP A 167 -1.22 8.14 16.75
CA ASP A 167 -2.40 8.82 16.23
C ASP A 167 -2.32 8.99 14.71
N ASP A 168 -3.29 9.63 14.10
CA ASP A 168 -3.37 9.77 12.65
C ASP A 168 -2.20 10.59 12.07
N GLU A 169 -1.74 11.64 12.76
CA GLU A 169 -0.56 12.43 12.38
C GLU A 169 0.71 11.59 12.49
N GLY A 170 0.85 10.81 13.57
CA GLY A 170 1.94 9.88 13.77
C GLY A 170 2.00 8.80 12.69
N ARG A 171 0.86 8.22 12.27
CA ARG A 171 0.78 7.24 11.18
C ARG A 171 1.22 7.84 9.83
N CYS A 172 0.80 9.07 9.56
CA CYS A 172 1.28 9.82 8.39
C CYS A 172 2.80 10.01 8.43
N ALA A 173 3.34 10.42 9.58
CA ALA A 173 4.79 10.60 9.76
C ALA A 173 5.56 9.28 9.61
N ILE A 174 5.03 8.16 10.12
CA ILE A 174 5.59 6.81 9.98
C ILE A 174 5.68 6.44 8.50
N ALA A 175 4.57 6.51 7.76
CA ALA A 175 4.52 6.13 6.35
C ALA A 175 5.45 7.01 5.49
N ALA A 176 5.48 8.32 5.72
CA ALA A 176 6.41 9.24 5.05
C ALA A 176 7.87 8.93 5.38
N THR A 177 8.17 8.53 6.64
CA THR A 177 9.51 8.13 7.06
C THR A 177 9.96 6.86 6.35
N TYR A 178 9.08 5.88 6.14
CA TYR A 178 9.41 4.69 5.37
C TYR A 178 9.86 5.04 3.94
N VAL A 179 9.13 5.93 3.27
CA VAL A 179 9.47 6.39 1.91
C VAL A 179 10.83 7.09 1.88
N ARG A 180 11.10 8.00 2.84
CA ARG A 180 12.41 8.70 2.94
C ARG A 180 13.56 7.73 3.18
N LEU A 181 13.39 6.75 4.06
CA LEU A 181 14.43 5.76 4.39
C LEU A 181 14.66 4.74 3.27
N ALA A 182 13.63 4.43 2.48
CA ALA A 182 13.79 3.58 1.30
C ALA A 182 14.75 4.22 0.28
N GLY A 183 14.68 5.54 0.13
CA GLY A 183 15.41 6.28 -0.88
C GLY A 183 14.87 6.04 -2.29
N GLY A 184 15.41 6.77 -3.27
CA GLY A 184 14.97 6.66 -4.66
C GLY A 184 13.63 7.35 -4.96
N PHE A 185 13.10 8.11 -4.02
CA PHE A 185 11.89 8.92 -4.14
C PHE A 185 12.20 10.40 -3.87
N ASP A 186 11.35 11.27 -4.37
CA ASP A 186 11.28 12.68 -3.94
C ASP A 186 10.67 12.79 -2.53
N GLU A 187 10.52 14.03 -2.04
CA GLU A 187 9.90 14.26 -0.72
C GLU A 187 8.43 13.83 -0.75
N PRO A 188 7.99 12.91 0.16
CA PRO A 188 6.63 12.41 0.15
C PRO A 188 5.61 13.49 0.53
N GLU A 189 4.55 13.59 -0.25
CA GLU A 189 3.38 14.42 0.03
C GLU A 189 2.37 13.63 0.87
N VAL A 190 1.91 14.26 1.97
CA VAL A 190 0.91 13.68 2.88
C VAL A 190 -0.38 14.45 2.76
N SER A 191 -1.51 13.75 2.60
CA SER A 191 -2.83 14.38 2.51
C SER A 191 -3.93 13.57 3.18
N LEU A 192 -4.92 14.26 3.77
CA LEU A 192 -6.21 13.70 4.15
C LEU A 192 -7.13 13.78 2.92
N ARG A 193 -7.66 12.65 2.48
CA ARG A 193 -8.47 12.52 1.25
C ARG A 193 -9.97 12.52 1.50
N THR A 194 -10.43 12.25 2.72
CA THR A 194 -11.82 12.37 3.15
C THR A 194 -12.07 13.74 3.77
N PRO A 195 -13.34 14.20 3.89
CA PRO A 195 -13.65 15.51 4.46
C PRO A 195 -13.08 15.69 5.87
N ALA A 196 -12.46 16.86 6.12
CA ALA A 196 -11.92 17.20 7.44
C ALA A 196 -13.05 17.51 8.46
N GLY A 197 -12.74 17.37 9.76
CA GLY A 197 -13.63 17.78 10.86
C GLY A 197 -14.57 16.66 11.32
N ARG A 198 -15.88 16.97 11.44
CA ARG A 198 -16.87 16.00 11.96
C ARG A 198 -17.31 14.94 10.93
N TYR A 199 -16.38 14.45 10.14
CA TYR A 199 -16.64 13.34 9.25
C TYR A 199 -16.97 12.08 10.06
N ARG A 200 -18.05 11.36 9.68
CA ARG A 200 -18.51 10.17 10.41
C ARG A 200 -18.05 8.85 9.78
N GLY A 201 -17.36 8.94 8.65
CA GLY A 201 -16.80 7.77 7.96
C GLY A 201 -15.37 7.46 8.39
N ASP A 202 -14.79 6.49 7.73
CA ASP A 202 -13.39 6.13 7.91
C ASP A 202 -12.50 7.23 7.28
N PRO A 203 -11.58 7.88 8.04
CA PRO A 203 -10.65 8.83 7.44
C PRO A 203 -9.73 8.09 6.48
N LEU A 204 -9.41 8.71 5.34
CA LEU A 204 -8.42 8.19 4.40
C LEU A 204 -7.26 9.17 4.29
N TYR A 205 -6.08 8.67 4.63
CA TYR A 205 -4.81 9.38 4.46
C TYR A 205 -4.06 8.79 3.28
N ALA A 206 -3.28 9.62 2.61
CA ALA A 206 -2.40 9.22 1.53
C ALA A 206 -1.00 9.78 1.72
N VAL A 207 0.00 8.96 1.41
CA VAL A 207 1.39 9.36 1.23
C VAL A 207 1.78 9.01 -0.19
N VAL A 208 2.18 10.01 -0.97
CA VAL A 208 2.54 9.90 -2.38
C VAL A 208 3.94 10.42 -2.57
N ALA A 209 4.78 9.66 -3.27
CA ALA A 209 6.10 10.12 -3.68
C ALA A 209 6.41 9.58 -5.09
N ARG A 210 7.30 10.27 -5.83
CA ARG A 210 7.67 9.86 -7.18
C ARG A 210 9.10 9.36 -7.20
N ARG A 211 9.34 8.31 -7.99
CA ARG A 211 10.69 7.83 -8.20
C ARG A 211 11.56 8.94 -8.82
N THR A 212 12.66 9.23 -8.17
CA THR A 212 13.73 10.06 -8.75
C THR A 212 14.48 9.29 -9.83
N GLY A 213 15.12 10.01 -10.76
CA GLY A 213 15.88 9.41 -11.87
C GLY A 213 17.14 8.68 -11.44
#